data_5986291fe3abd42f99742636e9eba8ef
#
_entry.id   5986291fe3abd42f99742636e9eba8ef
#
_cell.length_a   1.000
_cell.length_b   1.000
_cell.length_c   1.000
_cell.angle_alpha   90.00
_cell.angle_beta   90.00
_cell.angle_gamma   90.00
#
_symmetry.space_group_name_H-M   'P 1'
#
loop_
_entity.id
_entity.type
_entity.pdbx_description
1 polymer ?
#
loop_
_entity_poly.entity_id
_entity_poly.type
_entity_poly.pdbx_seq_one_letter_code
_entity_poly.pdbx_strand_id
1 'polypeptide(L)'
;LVMTSKAGEVEPIIMVGQSNYEQPGRAFKEPASVLGFSSGQSLNQSRLLAGSPATTGPLAAADVDGDGDLDLFVGGRTVPARYPEPADSRLFLNEDGKFKLDTQNSKVFEKFGLVSGAVFGDLDKDGDADLIAALEWGPVKVMRNDGGKFKDVSEEMGLSNHKGWWNSVALGDFNDDGALDIVAGNWGRNSKYEYSYSF
;
A
#
# COMPACT_ATOMS: atom_id res chain seq x y z
N LEU A 1 9.88 -3.55 1.66
CA LEU A 1 10.53 -4.35 2.70
C LEU A 1 9.87 -4.03 4.03
N VAL A 2 9.30 -5.03 4.65
CA VAL A 2 8.68 -4.88 5.97
C VAL A 2 9.43 -5.78 6.94
N MET A 3 9.75 -5.24 8.12
CA MET A 3 10.42 -5.98 9.18
C MET A 3 9.44 -6.12 10.35
N THR A 4 9.14 -7.33 10.76
CA THR A 4 8.38 -7.61 11.98
C THR A 4 9.30 -8.26 13.01
N SER A 5 9.18 -7.88 14.28
CA SER A 5 9.92 -8.52 15.38
C SER A 5 8.94 -9.22 16.31
N LYS A 6 9.27 -10.43 16.74
CA LYS A 6 8.59 -11.10 17.85
C LYS A 6 9.32 -10.76 19.14
N ALA A 7 8.59 -10.49 20.22
CA ALA A 7 9.20 -10.19 21.53
C ALA A 7 10.14 -11.30 21.97
N GLY A 8 11.47 -11.02 21.99
CA GLY A 8 12.51 -11.91 22.52
C GLY A 8 13.58 -12.37 21.55
N GLU A 9 13.32 -12.45 20.26
CA GLU A 9 14.33 -12.73 19.21
C GLU A 9 14.02 -11.84 17.99
N VAL A 10 14.96 -10.94 17.65
CA VAL A 10 14.80 -10.04 16.51
C VAL A 10 15.27 -10.76 15.25
N GLU A 11 14.43 -11.62 14.68
CA GLU A 11 14.66 -12.11 13.33
C GLU A 11 13.88 -11.25 12.34
N PRO A 12 14.54 -10.47 11.47
CA PRO A 12 13.85 -9.68 10.47
C PRO A 12 13.15 -10.58 9.45
N ILE A 13 11.87 -10.32 9.21
CA ILE A 13 11.15 -10.92 8.09
C ILE A 13 11.20 -9.95 6.91
N ILE A 14 11.72 -10.41 5.78
CA ILE A 14 11.68 -9.67 4.52
C ILE A 14 10.45 -10.11 3.77
N MET A 15 9.55 -9.17 3.48
CA MET A 15 8.37 -9.41 2.66
C MET A 15 8.58 -8.90 1.24
N VAL A 16 8.27 -9.73 0.25
CA VAL A 16 8.43 -9.41 -1.16
C VAL A 16 7.11 -9.66 -1.89
N GLY A 17 6.55 -8.59 -2.45
CA GLY A 17 5.41 -8.70 -3.35
C GLY A 17 5.82 -9.28 -4.70
N GLN A 18 5.08 -10.27 -5.19
CA GLN A 18 5.28 -10.84 -6.53
C GLN A 18 4.26 -10.28 -7.51
N SER A 19 4.71 -9.85 -8.68
CA SER A 19 3.83 -9.37 -9.72
C SER A 19 3.34 -10.46 -10.69
N ASN A 20 3.97 -11.62 -10.73
CA ASN A 20 3.75 -12.69 -11.73
C ASN A 20 3.79 -12.23 -13.19
N TYR A 21 4.16 -10.97 -13.45
CA TYR A 21 4.17 -10.37 -14.78
C TYR A 21 5.25 -10.95 -15.68
N GLU A 22 6.32 -11.47 -15.08
CA GLU A 22 7.52 -11.94 -15.81
C GLU A 22 7.44 -13.42 -16.25
N GLN A 23 6.35 -14.12 -15.95
CA GLN A 23 6.17 -15.52 -16.35
C GLN A 23 5.17 -15.64 -17.51
N PRO A 24 5.63 -15.62 -18.78
CA PRO A 24 4.75 -15.81 -19.93
C PRO A 24 3.99 -17.13 -19.81
N GLY A 25 2.67 -17.06 -19.87
CA GLY A 25 1.77 -18.22 -19.78
C GLY A 25 1.33 -18.63 -18.37
N ARG A 26 1.94 -18.10 -17.29
CA ARG A 26 1.50 -18.34 -15.91
C ARG A 26 0.84 -17.11 -15.25
N ALA A 27 1.11 -15.90 -15.74
CA ALA A 27 0.61 -14.64 -15.20
C ALA A 27 -0.91 -14.59 -14.99
N PHE A 28 -1.67 -15.39 -15.74
CA PHE A 28 -3.13 -15.47 -15.62
C PHE A 28 -3.62 -16.68 -14.79
N LYS A 29 -2.73 -17.59 -14.42
CA LYS A 29 -3.10 -18.84 -13.73
C LYS A 29 -2.79 -18.83 -12.25
N GLU A 30 -1.79 -18.05 -11.83
CA GLU A 30 -1.40 -17.96 -10.42
C GLU A 30 -1.57 -16.51 -9.95
N PRO A 31 -2.40 -16.29 -8.92
CA PRO A 31 -2.57 -14.94 -8.38
C PRO A 31 -1.27 -14.42 -7.76
N ALA A 32 -1.04 -13.12 -7.91
CA ALA A 32 0.08 -12.44 -7.25
C ALA A 32 -0.01 -12.62 -5.73
N SER A 33 1.12 -12.82 -5.07
CA SER A 33 1.20 -13.10 -3.64
C SER A 33 2.35 -12.35 -2.98
N VAL A 34 2.34 -12.31 -1.67
CA VAL A 34 3.46 -11.83 -0.86
C VAL A 34 4.20 -13.03 -0.29
N LEU A 35 5.53 -13.02 -0.44
CA LEU A 35 6.42 -14.03 0.09
C LEU A 35 7.14 -13.46 1.30
N GLY A 36 7.29 -14.25 2.34
CA GLY A 36 8.11 -13.93 3.50
C GLY A 36 9.42 -14.73 3.49
N PHE A 37 10.48 -14.08 3.94
CA PHE A 37 11.81 -14.67 4.10
C PHE A 37 12.29 -14.35 5.51
N SER A 38 12.67 -15.37 6.29
CA SER A 38 13.32 -15.18 7.59
C SER A 38 14.82 -15.44 7.48
N SER A 39 15.63 -14.65 8.23
CA SER A 39 17.07 -14.83 8.30
C SER A 39 17.41 -15.87 9.38
N GLY A 40 18.15 -16.90 9.05
CA GLY A 40 18.70 -17.76 10.10
C GLY A 40 19.08 -19.17 9.70
N GLN A 41 18.36 -19.83 8.85
CA GLN A 41 18.80 -21.09 8.20
C GLN A 41 18.04 -21.24 6.91
N SER A 42 18.73 -21.26 5.77
CA SER A 42 18.19 -21.40 4.42
C SER A 42 16.84 -20.68 4.21
N LEU A 43 16.85 -19.65 3.41
CA LEU A 43 15.68 -18.84 3.03
C LEU A 43 14.41 -19.73 2.93
N ASN A 44 13.66 -19.85 3.99
CA ASN A 44 12.37 -20.51 3.97
C ASN A 44 11.40 -19.58 3.26
N GLN A 45 11.27 -19.77 1.96
CA GLN A 45 10.30 -19.06 1.15
C GLN A 45 8.90 -19.58 1.52
N SER A 46 8.10 -18.76 2.18
CA SER A 46 6.72 -19.10 2.49
C SER A 46 5.76 -18.12 1.83
N ARG A 47 4.66 -18.60 1.31
CA ARG A 47 3.56 -17.77 0.83
C ARG A 47 2.77 -17.30 2.05
N LEU A 48 3.00 -16.06 2.48
CA LEU A 48 2.37 -15.49 3.67
C LEU A 48 0.90 -15.15 3.45
N LEU A 49 0.54 -14.67 2.25
CA LEU A 49 -0.77 -14.13 1.98
C LEU A 49 -1.42 -14.80 0.76
N ALA A 50 -2.74 -14.89 0.80
CA ALA A 50 -3.53 -15.32 -0.35
C ALA A 50 -3.29 -14.41 -1.56
N GLY A 51 -3.26 -14.98 -2.73
CA GLY A 51 -3.04 -14.24 -3.97
C GLY A 51 -4.18 -13.31 -4.35
N SER A 52 -3.89 -12.36 -5.24
CA SER A 52 -4.82 -11.39 -5.82
C SER A 52 -4.81 -11.49 -7.33
N PRO A 53 -5.94 -11.20 -8.01
CA PRO A 53 -5.95 -11.01 -9.47
C PRO A 53 -5.10 -9.82 -9.91
N ALA A 54 -4.93 -8.82 -9.05
CA ALA A 54 -4.05 -7.67 -9.30
C ALA A 54 -2.59 -8.03 -9.01
N THR A 55 -1.67 -7.42 -9.76
CA THR A 55 -0.25 -7.49 -9.45
C THR A 55 0.02 -6.75 -8.14
N THR A 56 0.96 -7.24 -7.35
CA THR A 56 1.36 -6.59 -6.10
C THR A 56 2.13 -5.30 -6.40
N GLY A 57 1.69 -4.22 -5.81
CA GLY A 57 2.33 -2.92 -5.78
C GLY A 57 3.18 -2.73 -4.51
N PRO A 58 3.24 -1.49 -3.96
CA PRO A 58 3.97 -1.22 -2.74
C PRO A 58 3.36 -1.94 -1.54
N LEU A 59 4.23 -2.27 -0.59
CA LEU A 59 3.89 -2.78 0.73
C LEU A 59 4.17 -1.69 1.76
N ALA A 60 3.24 -1.48 2.68
CA ALA A 60 3.43 -0.60 3.83
C ALA A 60 2.94 -1.31 5.10
N ALA A 61 3.57 -1.03 6.24
CA ALA A 61 3.21 -1.65 7.50
C ALA A 61 3.10 -0.61 8.62
N ALA A 62 2.11 -0.80 9.47
CA ALA A 62 1.91 -0.10 10.73
C ALA A 62 1.03 -0.97 11.63
N ASP A 63 1.03 -0.70 12.91
CA ASP A 63 0.01 -1.18 13.84
C ASP A 63 -1.24 -0.29 13.60
N VAL A 64 -2.27 -0.82 12.93
CA VAL A 64 -3.43 -0.02 12.53
C VAL A 64 -4.63 -0.20 13.45
N ASP A 65 -4.63 -1.23 14.29
CA ASP A 65 -5.71 -1.51 15.23
C ASP A 65 -5.31 -1.36 16.71
N GLY A 66 -4.02 -1.01 16.96
CA GLY A 66 -3.51 -0.70 18.28
C GLY A 66 -3.20 -1.93 19.13
N ASP A 67 -3.06 -3.12 18.53
CA ASP A 67 -2.79 -4.37 19.25
C ASP A 67 -1.29 -4.61 19.53
N GLY A 68 -0.39 -3.80 18.93
CA GLY A 68 1.06 -3.85 19.09
C GLY A 68 1.77 -4.69 18.02
N ASP A 69 1.05 -5.39 17.15
CA ASP A 69 1.60 -6.12 16.01
C ASP A 69 1.57 -5.26 14.73
N LEU A 70 2.56 -5.42 13.85
CA LEU A 70 2.55 -4.68 12.57
C LEU A 70 1.66 -5.36 11.54
N ASP A 71 0.66 -4.63 11.08
CA ASP A 71 -0.24 -5.00 9.99
C ASP A 71 0.36 -4.66 8.63
N LEU A 72 -0.22 -5.22 7.56
CA LEU A 72 0.32 -5.09 6.23
C LEU A 72 -0.71 -4.60 5.21
N PHE A 73 -0.47 -3.41 4.68
CA PHE A 73 -1.13 -2.95 3.47
C PHE A 73 -0.42 -3.49 2.22
N VAL A 74 -1.20 -4.03 1.29
CA VAL A 74 -0.75 -4.53 -0.01
C VAL A 74 -1.45 -3.74 -1.10
N GLY A 75 -0.74 -2.80 -1.70
CA GLY A 75 -1.24 -2.00 -2.80
C GLY A 75 -1.45 -2.84 -4.06
N GLY A 76 -2.59 -2.71 -4.70
CA GLY A 76 -2.85 -3.25 -6.03
C GLY A 76 -2.19 -2.38 -7.10
N ARG A 77 -1.34 -2.97 -7.97
CA ARG A 77 -0.61 -2.18 -8.97
C ARG A 77 -1.30 -2.16 -10.33
N THR A 78 -1.69 -3.32 -10.84
CA THR A 78 -2.40 -3.44 -12.13
C THR A 78 -3.22 -4.73 -12.15
N VAL A 79 -4.32 -4.71 -12.90
CA VAL A 79 -5.04 -5.93 -13.28
C VAL A 79 -4.49 -6.39 -14.63
N PRO A 80 -3.87 -7.59 -14.74
CA PRO A 80 -3.27 -8.08 -15.98
C PRO A 80 -4.23 -8.02 -17.17
N ALA A 81 -3.75 -7.48 -18.29
CA ALA A 81 -4.49 -7.27 -19.54
C ALA A 81 -5.68 -6.28 -19.44
N ARG A 82 -5.84 -5.56 -18.33
CA ARG A 82 -6.96 -4.63 -18.11
C ARG A 82 -6.50 -3.23 -17.72
N TYR A 83 -5.22 -2.92 -17.92
CA TYR A 83 -4.68 -1.58 -17.69
C TYR A 83 -5.41 -0.53 -18.54
N PRO A 84 -5.79 0.63 -17.99
CA PRO A 84 -5.53 1.16 -16.65
C PRO A 84 -6.68 0.96 -15.64
N GLU A 85 -7.35 -0.18 -15.67
CA GLU A 85 -8.45 -0.46 -14.74
C GLU A 85 -7.96 -0.41 -13.27
N PRO A 86 -8.69 0.27 -12.36
CA PRO A 86 -8.35 0.32 -10.96
C PRO A 86 -8.23 -1.07 -10.35
N ALA A 87 -7.15 -1.31 -9.63
CA ALA A 87 -6.89 -2.54 -8.92
C ALA A 87 -7.39 -2.48 -7.47
N ASP A 88 -7.77 -3.64 -6.93
CA ASP A 88 -8.07 -3.77 -5.50
C ASP A 88 -6.77 -3.78 -4.70
N SER A 89 -6.75 -3.01 -3.61
CA SER A 89 -5.75 -3.10 -2.57
C SER A 89 -6.29 -3.91 -1.38
N ARG A 90 -5.42 -4.32 -0.47
CA ARG A 90 -5.82 -5.17 0.65
C ARG A 90 -5.03 -4.79 1.90
N LEU A 91 -5.72 -4.85 3.03
CA LEU A 91 -5.13 -4.75 4.35
C LEU A 91 -5.19 -6.14 5.02
N PHE A 92 -4.13 -6.51 5.69
CA PHE A 92 -4.05 -7.74 6.45
C PHE A 92 -3.66 -7.41 7.88
N LEU A 93 -4.51 -7.78 8.82
CA LEU A 93 -4.21 -7.69 10.24
C LEU A 93 -3.30 -8.85 10.65
N ASN A 94 -2.34 -8.55 11.50
CA ASN A 94 -1.38 -9.51 12.02
C ASN A 94 -1.77 -9.87 13.46
N GLU A 95 -2.09 -11.11 13.70
CA GLU A 95 -2.35 -11.63 15.02
C GLU A 95 -1.25 -12.64 15.37
N ASP A 96 -0.30 -12.28 16.22
CA ASP A 96 0.81 -13.15 16.65
C ASP A 96 1.60 -13.76 15.46
N GLY A 97 1.88 -12.98 14.42
CA GLY A 97 2.61 -13.42 13.22
C GLY A 97 1.72 -14.13 12.17
N LYS A 98 0.41 -14.12 12.33
CA LYS A 98 -0.55 -14.69 11.38
C LYS A 98 -1.37 -13.58 10.72
N PHE A 99 -1.14 -13.37 9.44
CA PHE A 99 -1.85 -12.38 8.66
C PHE A 99 -3.23 -12.87 8.22
N LYS A 100 -4.26 -12.11 8.56
CA LYS A 100 -5.66 -12.31 8.15
C LYS A 100 -6.15 -11.14 7.34
N LEU A 101 -6.85 -11.41 6.24
CA LEU A 101 -7.47 -10.34 5.44
C LEU A 101 -8.46 -9.56 6.31
N ASP A 102 -8.24 -8.25 6.39
CA ASP A 102 -9.22 -7.35 7.00
C ASP A 102 -10.45 -7.22 6.11
N THR A 103 -11.56 -7.81 6.57
CA THR A 103 -12.84 -7.76 5.88
C THR A 103 -13.64 -6.51 6.19
N GLN A 104 -13.34 -5.83 7.31
CA GLN A 104 -14.01 -4.61 7.73
C GLN A 104 -13.74 -3.47 6.74
N ASN A 105 -12.50 -3.31 6.33
CA ASN A 105 -12.08 -2.26 5.41
C ASN A 105 -12.02 -2.70 3.94
N SER A 106 -12.35 -3.96 3.61
CA SER A 106 -12.24 -4.49 2.25
C SER A 106 -12.94 -3.62 1.20
N LYS A 107 -14.09 -3.03 1.56
CA LYS A 107 -14.90 -2.21 0.66
C LYS A 107 -14.24 -0.88 0.29
N VAL A 108 -13.50 -0.25 1.20
CA VAL A 108 -12.81 1.02 0.92
C VAL A 108 -11.54 0.82 0.12
N PHE A 109 -11.02 -0.41 0.09
CA PHE A 109 -9.86 -0.81 -0.70
C PHE A 109 -10.21 -1.51 -2.03
N GLU A 110 -11.51 -1.73 -2.31
CA GLU A 110 -12.00 -2.24 -3.60
C GLU A 110 -11.83 -1.16 -4.68
N LYS A 111 -11.30 -1.54 -5.84
CA LYS A 111 -11.00 -0.62 -6.96
C LYS A 111 -10.27 0.64 -6.49
N PHE A 112 -9.36 0.44 -5.57
CA PHE A 112 -8.66 1.53 -4.89
C PHE A 112 -7.87 2.42 -5.85
N GLY A 113 -7.26 1.81 -6.86
CA GLY A 113 -6.48 2.48 -7.90
C GLY A 113 -5.22 1.70 -8.27
N LEU A 114 -4.36 2.32 -9.06
CA LEU A 114 -3.06 1.76 -9.46
C LEU A 114 -1.98 2.28 -8.49
N VAL A 115 -1.81 1.61 -7.36
CA VAL A 115 -0.94 2.10 -6.28
C VAL A 115 0.53 2.01 -6.70
N SER A 116 1.24 3.13 -6.63
CA SER A 116 2.66 3.27 -6.97
C SER A 116 3.54 3.57 -5.75
N GLY A 117 2.96 4.12 -4.70
CA GLY A 117 3.62 4.39 -3.42
C GLY A 117 2.61 4.31 -2.29
N ALA A 118 3.05 3.88 -1.10
CA ALA A 118 2.22 3.85 0.09
C ALA A 118 3.07 4.04 1.34
N VAL A 119 2.55 4.76 2.32
CA VAL A 119 3.18 4.99 3.62
C VAL A 119 2.10 5.17 4.69
N PHE A 120 2.40 4.76 5.90
CA PHE A 120 1.58 5.03 7.08
C PHE A 120 2.19 6.17 7.92
N GLY A 121 1.33 6.95 8.56
CA GLY A 121 1.69 7.95 9.56
C GLY A 121 0.47 8.61 10.14
N ASP A 122 0.58 9.07 11.37
CA ASP A 122 -0.47 9.77 12.12
C ASP A 122 -0.53 11.23 11.66
N LEU A 123 -1.48 11.58 10.77
CA LEU A 123 -1.59 12.91 10.17
C LEU A 123 -2.37 13.90 11.04
N ASP A 124 -3.35 13.41 11.80
CA ASP A 124 -4.22 14.26 12.60
C ASP A 124 -3.90 14.22 14.11
N LYS A 125 -2.87 13.47 14.50
CA LYS A 125 -2.33 13.36 15.86
C LYS A 125 -3.30 12.72 16.85
N ASP A 126 -4.12 11.79 16.36
CA ASP A 126 -5.03 11.02 17.19
C ASP A 126 -4.41 9.73 17.76
N GLY A 127 -3.22 9.36 17.28
CA GLY A 127 -2.46 8.20 17.69
C GLY A 127 -2.63 6.99 16.77
N ASP A 128 -3.56 7.04 15.82
CA ASP A 128 -3.82 5.99 14.85
C ASP A 128 -3.03 6.23 13.54
N ALA A 129 -2.52 5.19 12.93
CA ALA A 129 -1.74 5.32 11.70
C ALA A 129 -2.65 5.43 10.46
N ASP A 130 -2.64 6.59 9.80
CA ASP A 130 -3.32 6.85 8.53
C ASP A 130 -2.54 6.29 7.36
N LEU A 131 -3.23 5.89 6.28
CA LEU A 131 -2.60 5.42 5.06
C LEU A 131 -2.62 6.51 3.97
N ILE A 132 -1.45 6.83 3.45
CA ILE A 132 -1.27 7.73 2.31
C ILE A 132 -0.79 6.93 1.11
N ALA A 133 -1.50 7.03 -0.01
CA ALA A 133 -1.20 6.27 -1.22
C ALA A 133 -1.07 7.17 -2.46
N ALA A 134 0.04 7.03 -3.18
CA ALA A 134 0.23 7.61 -4.50
C ALA A 134 -0.39 6.71 -5.56
N LEU A 135 -1.13 7.28 -6.51
CA LEU A 135 -1.79 6.53 -7.57
C LEU A 135 -1.31 6.97 -8.96
N GLU A 136 -1.06 6.00 -9.82
CA GLU A 136 -0.93 6.23 -11.25
C GLU A 136 -2.33 6.48 -11.84
N TRP A 137 -2.50 7.57 -12.59
CA TRP A 137 -3.78 8.03 -13.15
C TRP A 137 -4.85 8.40 -12.11
N GLY A 138 -4.44 8.62 -10.87
CA GLY A 138 -5.32 9.02 -9.78
C GLY A 138 -4.75 10.17 -8.97
N PRO A 139 -5.43 10.58 -7.88
CA PRO A 139 -4.89 11.52 -6.90
C PRO A 139 -3.92 10.81 -5.93
N VAL A 140 -3.25 11.59 -5.09
CA VAL A 140 -2.77 11.07 -3.82
C VAL A 140 -3.98 10.85 -2.93
N LYS A 141 -4.15 9.64 -2.40
CA LYS A 141 -5.22 9.30 -1.47
C LYS A 141 -4.75 9.35 -0.04
N VAL A 142 -5.62 9.87 0.83
CA VAL A 142 -5.45 9.83 2.28
C VAL A 142 -6.62 9.07 2.87
N MET A 143 -6.29 7.96 3.52
CA MET A 143 -7.25 7.09 4.20
C MET A 143 -7.05 7.28 5.69
N ARG A 144 -7.90 8.10 6.32
CA ARG A 144 -7.87 8.31 7.76
C ARG A 144 -8.28 7.04 8.48
N ASN A 145 -7.50 6.68 9.47
CA ASN A 145 -7.78 5.59 10.39
C ASN A 145 -8.48 6.13 11.65
N ASP A 146 -9.42 5.40 12.19
CA ASP A 146 -10.10 5.70 13.45
C ASP A 146 -10.32 4.34 14.15
N GLY A 147 -9.34 3.95 14.96
CA GLY A 147 -9.34 2.67 15.67
C GLY A 147 -9.51 1.45 14.75
N GLY A 148 -8.73 1.35 13.69
CA GLY A 148 -8.78 0.26 12.71
C GLY A 148 -9.86 0.41 11.63
N LYS A 149 -10.55 1.56 11.54
CA LYS A 149 -11.56 1.85 10.52
C LYS A 149 -11.09 2.93 9.58
N PHE A 150 -10.87 2.59 8.32
CA PHE A 150 -10.41 3.51 7.31
C PHE A 150 -11.53 4.24 6.58
N LYS A 151 -11.33 5.57 6.39
CA LYS A 151 -12.21 6.45 5.61
C LYS A 151 -11.39 7.25 4.61
N ASP A 152 -11.79 7.29 3.34
CA ASP A 152 -11.19 8.19 2.33
C ASP A 152 -11.54 9.65 2.65
N VAL A 153 -10.54 10.46 3.00
CA VAL A 153 -10.66 11.89 3.29
C VAL A 153 -9.97 12.76 2.24
N SER A 154 -9.54 12.18 1.13
CA SER A 154 -8.80 12.87 0.05
C SER A 154 -9.55 14.07 -0.52
N GLU A 155 -10.88 13.99 -0.61
CA GLU A 155 -11.73 15.11 -1.07
C GLU A 155 -11.79 16.22 -0.02
N GLU A 156 -11.96 15.87 1.25
CA GLU A 156 -11.97 16.81 2.38
C GLU A 156 -10.63 17.60 2.47
N MET A 157 -9.52 16.95 2.11
CA MET A 157 -8.19 17.55 2.04
C MET A 157 -7.89 18.27 0.72
N GLY A 158 -8.84 18.31 -0.24
CA GLY A 158 -8.66 18.98 -1.53
C GLY A 158 -7.79 18.24 -2.54
N LEU A 159 -7.42 16.98 -2.28
CA LEU A 159 -6.49 16.22 -3.11
C LEU A 159 -7.14 15.56 -4.34
N SER A 160 -8.45 15.32 -4.32
CA SER A 160 -9.19 14.53 -5.33
C SER A 160 -9.09 15.10 -6.75
N ASN A 161 -8.86 16.41 -6.88
CA ASN A 161 -8.72 17.09 -8.18
C ASN A 161 -7.30 17.05 -8.74
N HIS A 162 -6.31 16.63 -7.95
CA HIS A 162 -4.90 16.58 -8.34
C HIS A 162 -4.55 15.20 -8.90
N LYS A 163 -5.17 14.83 -10.02
CA LYS A 163 -4.88 13.57 -10.71
C LYS A 163 -3.59 13.67 -11.50
N GLY A 164 -2.83 12.58 -11.52
CA GLY A 164 -1.57 12.55 -12.27
C GLY A 164 -0.91 11.18 -12.23
N TRP A 165 0.32 11.14 -12.70
CA TRP A 165 1.17 9.96 -12.60
C TRP A 165 2.06 10.09 -11.36
N TRP A 166 1.48 9.82 -10.22
CA TRP A 166 2.21 9.85 -8.95
C TRP A 166 3.02 8.57 -8.79
N ASN A 167 4.29 8.68 -8.43
CA ASN A 167 5.22 7.55 -8.35
C ASN A 167 5.61 7.18 -6.93
N SER A 168 5.57 8.15 -6.03
CA SER A 168 6.02 7.98 -4.66
C SER A 168 5.29 8.91 -3.71
N VAL A 169 5.30 8.55 -2.44
CA VAL A 169 4.83 9.37 -1.33
C VAL A 169 5.75 9.16 -0.14
N ALA A 170 6.00 10.23 0.61
CA ALA A 170 6.73 10.22 1.86
C ALA A 170 6.11 11.22 2.84
N LEU A 171 6.36 11.02 4.12
CA LEU A 171 5.90 11.88 5.21
C LEU A 171 7.09 12.47 5.95
N GLY A 172 6.93 13.65 6.49
CA GLY A 172 7.88 14.34 7.35
C GLY A 172 7.33 15.69 7.79
N ASP A 173 7.81 16.20 8.89
CA ASP A 173 7.57 17.57 9.30
C ASP A 173 8.60 18.45 8.58
N PHE A 174 8.21 19.08 7.46
CA PHE A 174 9.12 19.87 6.62
C PHE A 174 9.15 21.35 6.99
N ASN A 175 8.22 21.80 7.83
CA ASN A 175 8.08 23.19 8.24
C ASN A 175 8.32 23.40 9.74
N ASP A 176 8.65 22.33 10.50
CA ASP A 176 8.89 22.32 11.95
C ASP A 176 7.67 22.77 12.78
N ASP A 177 6.43 22.49 12.32
CA ASP A 177 5.20 22.79 13.06
C ASP A 177 4.72 21.63 13.95
N GLY A 178 5.44 20.51 13.88
CA GLY A 178 5.16 19.31 14.63
C GLY A 178 4.05 18.45 14.02
N ALA A 179 3.49 18.79 12.84
CA ALA A 179 2.57 17.95 12.08
C ALA A 179 3.31 17.25 10.95
N LEU A 180 2.79 16.11 10.48
CA LEU A 180 3.33 15.45 9.31
C LEU A 180 2.80 16.11 8.03
N ASP A 181 3.73 16.50 7.16
CA ASP A 181 3.46 16.95 5.80
C ASP A 181 3.57 15.79 4.83
N ILE A 182 2.87 15.88 3.70
CA ILE A 182 2.89 14.89 2.62
C ILE A 182 3.74 15.42 1.45
N VAL A 183 4.76 14.67 1.05
CA VAL A 183 5.50 14.90 -0.18
C VAL A 183 5.21 13.78 -1.17
N ALA A 184 4.74 14.13 -2.37
CA ALA A 184 4.45 13.18 -3.42
C ALA A 184 5.19 13.53 -4.71
N GLY A 185 5.84 12.52 -5.31
CA GLY A 185 6.55 12.65 -6.58
C GLY A 185 5.63 12.37 -7.76
N ASN A 186 5.52 13.33 -8.69
CA ASN A 186 4.76 13.18 -9.92
C ASN A 186 5.71 13.16 -11.13
N TRP A 187 5.45 12.29 -12.10
CA TRP A 187 6.23 12.28 -13.35
C TRP A 187 6.02 13.56 -14.18
N GLY A 188 4.97 14.29 -13.95
CA GLY A 188 4.66 15.53 -14.65
C GLY A 188 4.38 15.30 -16.13
N ARG A 189 4.72 16.33 -16.94
CA ARG A 189 4.49 16.32 -18.39
C ARG A 189 5.62 15.66 -19.21
N ASN A 190 6.67 15.17 -18.55
CA ASN A 190 7.82 14.54 -19.20
C ASN A 190 7.57 13.07 -19.60
N SER A 191 6.36 12.72 -19.96
CA SER A 191 6.01 11.38 -20.41
C SER A 191 5.44 11.43 -21.82
N LYS A 192 5.55 10.31 -22.55
CA LYS A 192 4.89 10.17 -23.87
C LYS A 192 3.36 10.22 -23.79
N TYR A 193 2.81 10.20 -22.60
CA TYR A 193 1.39 10.33 -22.31
C TYR A 193 1.14 11.74 -21.75
N GLU A 194 1.27 12.76 -22.59
CA GLU A 194 0.94 14.11 -22.19
C GLU A 194 -0.53 14.18 -21.76
N TYR A 195 -0.75 14.47 -20.49
CA TYR A 195 -2.08 14.83 -20.03
C TYR A 195 -2.35 16.25 -20.51
N SER A 196 -3.06 16.39 -21.64
CA SER A 196 -3.59 17.70 -22.03
C SER A 196 -4.79 18.00 -21.15
N TYR A 197 -4.67 19.00 -20.29
CA TYR A 197 -5.85 19.69 -19.76
C TYR A 197 -6.54 20.42 -20.93
N SER A 198 -7.17 19.70 -21.82
CA SER A 198 -8.16 20.28 -22.71
C SER A 198 -9.47 20.25 -21.96
N PHE A 199 -9.84 21.40 -21.45
CA PHE A 199 -11.15 21.69 -20.88
C PHE A 199 -12.16 21.88 -21.98
#